data_137375819d44b869241752a3c09e525c
#
_entry.id   137375819d44b869241752a3c09e525c
#
_cell.length_a   1.000
_cell.length_b   1.000
_cell.length_c   1.000
_cell.angle_alpha   90.00
_cell.angle_beta   90.00
_cell.angle_gamma   90.00
#
_symmetry.space_group_name_H-M   'P 1'
#
loop_
_entity.id
_entity.type
_entity.pdbx_description
1 polymer ?
#
loop_
_entity_poly.entity_id
_entity_poly.type
_entity_poly.pdbx_seq_one_letter_code
_entity_poly.pdbx_strand_id
1 'polypeptide(L)'
;MAECISIPVRSVAAITRGPGNKIGSYFINKAKEEMRRYHIDKFLPDQDLAYLVEHSEIFDDYIHALDWAQDYAAENRKAMMEATVNALVAHPDVPDFFIITDQAINCHHNYAQKERHYGENVWITRKGAVRARQGDYGIIPGSMGAKSFIVEGLGNKDSFCSCSHGAGRVMSRTEAKKRITLEEHAKATAGIECRKDADVLDESPAAYKDIDKVMEAQDELVSIYRTLRQIVNVKG
;
A
#
# COMPACT_ATOMS: atom_id res chain seq x y z
N MET A 1 9.22 -28.60 19.46
CA MET A 1 9.24 -27.24 20.00
C MET A 1 8.41 -26.40 19.01
N ALA A 2 7.28 -25.88 19.43
CA ALA A 2 6.50 -25.00 18.59
C ALA A 2 7.28 -23.69 18.41
N GLU A 3 7.73 -23.38 17.22
CA GLU A 3 8.30 -22.08 16.92
C GLU A 3 7.21 -21.02 17.11
N CYS A 4 7.47 -20.11 18.06
CA CYS A 4 6.54 -19.03 18.37
C CYS A 4 6.63 -18.01 17.23
N ILE A 5 5.65 -18.02 16.33
CA ILE A 5 5.58 -17.04 15.23
C ILE A 5 5.16 -15.70 15.83
N SER A 6 5.93 -14.67 15.60
CA SER A 6 5.70 -13.32 16.08
C SER A 6 5.50 -12.34 14.93
N ILE A 7 4.54 -11.41 15.06
CA ILE A 7 4.32 -10.36 14.06
C ILE A 7 4.78 -9.02 14.63
N PRO A 8 5.70 -8.32 13.94
CA PRO A 8 6.02 -6.94 14.29
C PRO A 8 4.80 -6.04 14.08
N VAL A 9 4.21 -5.55 15.16
CA VAL A 9 2.94 -4.78 15.12
C VAL A 9 3.10 -3.47 14.35
N ARG A 10 4.29 -2.87 14.33
CA ARG A 10 4.54 -1.61 13.62
C ARG A 10 4.37 -1.69 12.10
N SER A 11 4.61 -2.83 11.49
CA SER A 11 4.49 -3.01 10.04
C SER A 11 3.06 -2.84 9.53
N VAL A 12 2.06 -3.04 10.38
CA VAL A 12 0.64 -2.97 10.03
C VAL A 12 -0.04 -1.67 10.46
N ALA A 13 0.58 -0.89 11.36
CA ALA A 13 0.03 0.36 11.90
C ALA A 13 -0.31 1.44 10.86
N ALA A 14 0.09 1.28 9.60
CA ALA A 14 -0.14 2.26 8.53
C ALA A 14 -1.33 1.91 7.61
N ILE A 15 -2.23 1.03 8.03
CA ILE A 15 -3.29 0.47 7.17
C ILE A 15 -4.28 1.53 6.67
N THR A 16 -4.55 2.58 7.44
CA THR A 16 -5.37 3.71 7.00
C THR A 16 -4.96 5.00 7.71
N ARG A 17 -5.11 6.17 7.06
CA ARG A 17 -5.14 7.44 7.79
C ARG A 17 -6.43 7.45 8.62
N GLY A 18 -6.32 7.55 9.95
CA GLY A 18 -7.49 7.57 10.86
C GLY A 18 -7.57 6.31 11.75
N PRO A 19 -8.62 5.47 11.62
CA PRO A 19 -8.85 4.35 12.54
C PRO A 19 -7.69 3.35 12.61
N GLY A 20 -7.12 2.95 11.48
CA GLY A 20 -6.02 1.99 11.43
C GLY A 20 -4.74 2.46 12.12
N ASN A 21 -4.44 3.75 12.10
CA ASN A 21 -3.29 4.28 12.81
C ASN A 21 -3.49 4.22 14.34
N LYS A 22 -4.72 4.45 14.82
CA LYS A 22 -5.06 4.33 16.25
C LYS A 22 -4.99 2.89 16.72
N ILE A 23 -5.54 1.95 15.96
CA ILE A 23 -5.45 0.50 16.21
C ILE A 23 -3.99 0.09 16.29
N GLY A 24 -3.19 0.40 15.27
CA GLY A 24 -1.77 0.07 15.25
C GLY A 24 -1.00 0.63 16.44
N SER A 25 -1.19 1.89 16.79
CA SER A 25 -0.54 2.53 17.94
C SER A 25 -0.94 1.86 19.27
N TYR A 26 -2.21 1.50 19.43
CA TYR A 26 -2.71 0.79 20.60
C TYR A 26 -1.99 -0.56 20.79
N PHE A 27 -1.97 -1.40 19.75
CA PHE A 27 -1.36 -2.73 19.84
C PHE A 27 0.19 -2.69 19.90
N ILE A 28 0.84 -1.68 19.31
CA ILE A 28 2.28 -1.44 19.53
C ILE A 28 2.56 -1.22 21.02
N ASN A 29 1.76 -0.38 21.68
CA ASN A 29 1.94 -0.13 23.10
C ASN A 29 1.66 -1.38 23.93
N LYS A 30 0.63 -2.15 23.58
CA LYS A 30 0.33 -3.43 24.24
C LYS A 30 1.45 -4.45 24.06
N ALA A 31 2.00 -4.59 22.86
CA ALA A 31 3.16 -5.46 22.64
C ALA A 31 4.36 -5.05 23.49
N LYS A 32 4.65 -3.73 23.59
CA LYS A 32 5.72 -3.22 24.45
C LYS A 32 5.45 -3.46 25.95
N GLU A 33 4.19 -3.40 26.39
CA GLU A 33 3.79 -3.73 27.76
C GLU A 33 4.01 -5.22 28.06
N GLU A 34 3.59 -6.10 27.17
CA GLU A 34 3.82 -7.55 27.29
C GLU A 34 5.30 -7.91 27.32
N MET A 35 6.11 -7.34 26.41
CA MET A 35 7.56 -7.57 26.41
C MET A 35 8.20 -7.16 27.73
N ARG A 36 7.82 -6.01 28.32
CA ARG A 36 8.29 -5.57 29.64
C ARG A 36 7.84 -6.49 30.75
N ARG A 37 6.59 -6.94 30.73
CA ARG A 37 6.02 -7.85 31.73
C ARG A 37 6.80 -9.16 31.82
N TYR A 38 7.28 -9.67 30.70
CA TYR A 38 8.07 -10.90 30.61
C TYR A 38 9.57 -10.65 30.59
N HIS A 39 10.04 -9.42 30.79
CA HIS A 39 11.46 -9.02 30.75
C HIS A 39 12.18 -9.35 29.45
N ILE A 40 11.45 -9.46 28.34
CA ILE A 40 11.98 -9.74 27.00
C ILE A 40 12.45 -8.46 26.31
N ASP A 41 11.94 -7.29 26.71
CA ASP A 41 12.29 -5.97 26.17
C ASP A 41 13.78 -5.69 26.18
N LYS A 42 14.52 -6.24 27.17
CA LYS A 42 15.98 -6.10 27.32
C LYS A 42 16.78 -6.81 26.21
N PHE A 43 16.16 -7.78 25.53
CA PHE A 43 16.80 -8.58 24.47
C PHE A 43 16.44 -8.08 23.08
N LEU A 44 15.55 -7.11 22.97
CA LEU A 44 15.20 -6.50 21.68
C LEU A 44 16.26 -5.46 21.28
N PRO A 45 16.86 -5.57 20.10
CA PRO A 45 17.82 -4.58 19.60
C PRO A 45 17.18 -3.20 19.37
N ASP A 46 15.85 -3.16 19.15
CA ASP A 46 15.02 -1.97 19.08
C ASP A 46 13.65 -2.27 19.68
N GLN A 47 13.13 -1.38 20.52
CA GLN A 47 11.79 -1.51 21.11
C GLN A 47 10.66 -1.48 20.08
N ASP A 48 10.90 -0.97 18.88
CA ASP A 48 9.95 -1.00 17.78
C ASP A 48 9.80 -2.40 17.16
N LEU A 49 10.64 -3.36 17.55
CA LEU A 49 10.53 -4.78 17.22
C LEU A 49 9.66 -5.56 18.22
N ALA A 50 8.98 -4.87 19.14
CA ALA A 50 8.02 -5.52 20.03
C ALA A 50 6.97 -6.30 19.23
N TYR A 51 6.66 -7.50 19.67
CA TYR A 51 5.77 -8.44 18.98
C TYR A 51 4.71 -9.00 19.92
N LEU A 52 3.66 -9.56 19.35
CA LEU A 52 2.65 -10.34 20.02
C LEU A 52 2.84 -11.82 19.70
N VAL A 53 2.67 -12.67 20.70
CA VAL A 53 2.83 -14.13 20.55
C VAL A 53 1.54 -14.70 19.95
N GLU A 54 1.65 -15.49 18.88
CA GLU A 54 0.51 -16.16 18.25
C GLU A 54 -0.25 -17.01 19.28
N HIS A 55 -1.57 -17.04 19.19
CA HIS A 55 -2.50 -17.70 20.12
C HIS A 55 -2.58 -17.08 21.53
N SER A 56 -2.00 -15.90 21.78
CA SER A 56 -2.33 -15.12 22.97
C SER A 56 -3.62 -14.32 22.71
N GLU A 57 -4.40 -14.07 23.78
CA GLU A 57 -5.65 -13.29 23.70
C GLU A 57 -5.41 -11.93 23.00
N ILE A 58 -4.32 -11.24 23.35
CA ILE A 58 -4.00 -9.95 22.77
C ILE A 58 -3.57 -10.04 21.29
N PHE A 59 -2.99 -11.17 20.87
CA PHE A 59 -2.70 -11.43 19.47
C PHE A 59 -4.01 -11.61 18.68
N ASP A 60 -4.95 -12.40 19.21
CA ASP A 60 -6.24 -12.67 18.57
C ASP A 60 -7.07 -11.38 18.49
N ASP A 61 -7.08 -10.54 19.53
CA ASP A 61 -7.68 -9.21 19.51
C ASP A 61 -7.06 -8.31 18.43
N TYR A 62 -5.73 -8.37 18.28
CA TYR A 62 -5.02 -7.61 17.25
C TYR A 62 -5.42 -8.06 15.83
N ILE A 63 -5.47 -9.36 15.58
CA ILE A 63 -5.88 -9.90 14.28
C ILE A 63 -7.32 -9.51 13.97
N HIS A 64 -8.22 -9.62 14.93
CA HIS A 64 -9.62 -9.23 14.76
C HIS A 64 -9.75 -7.72 14.40
N ALA A 65 -9.05 -6.85 15.13
CA ALA A 65 -9.04 -5.41 14.84
C ALA A 65 -8.40 -5.08 13.50
N LEU A 66 -7.38 -5.85 13.11
CA LEU A 66 -6.70 -5.73 11.83
C LEU A 66 -7.62 -6.11 10.66
N ASP A 67 -8.33 -7.23 10.76
CA ASP A 67 -9.28 -7.70 9.74
C ASP A 67 -10.39 -6.66 9.55
N TRP A 68 -10.96 -6.16 10.64
CA TRP A 68 -11.92 -5.07 10.57
C TRP A 68 -11.37 -3.82 9.84
N ALA A 69 -10.12 -3.43 10.12
CA ALA A 69 -9.52 -2.27 9.47
C ALA A 69 -9.24 -2.51 7.97
N GLN A 70 -8.93 -3.75 7.59
CA GLN A 70 -8.74 -4.16 6.19
C GLN A 70 -10.07 -4.15 5.43
N ASP A 71 -11.13 -4.68 6.01
CA ASP A 71 -12.48 -4.66 5.46
C ASP A 71 -12.98 -3.22 5.27
N TYR A 72 -12.81 -2.38 6.30
CA TYR A 72 -13.13 -0.97 6.21
C TYR A 72 -12.38 -0.30 5.04
N ALA A 73 -11.09 -0.58 4.87
CA ALA A 73 -10.29 -0.01 3.79
C ALA A 73 -10.75 -0.52 2.41
N ALA A 74 -11.20 -1.77 2.29
CA ALA A 74 -11.73 -2.34 1.06
C ALA A 74 -13.07 -1.68 0.68
N GLU A 75 -13.99 -1.56 1.62
CA GLU A 75 -15.29 -0.90 1.39
C GLU A 75 -15.14 0.59 1.10
N ASN A 76 -14.22 1.27 1.77
CA ASN A 76 -13.93 2.68 1.47
C ASN A 76 -13.42 2.88 0.03
N ARG A 77 -12.51 2.01 -0.46
CA ARG A 77 -12.05 2.08 -1.86
C ARG A 77 -13.19 1.82 -2.85
N LYS A 78 -14.07 0.86 -2.53
CA LYS A 78 -15.24 0.56 -3.34
C LYS A 78 -16.17 1.78 -3.41
N ALA A 79 -16.53 2.38 -2.28
CA ALA A 79 -17.37 3.56 -2.22
C ALA A 79 -16.77 4.76 -2.98
N MET A 80 -15.44 4.96 -2.87
CA MET A 80 -14.73 6.00 -3.64
C MET A 80 -14.79 5.74 -5.14
N MET A 81 -14.63 4.48 -5.58
CA MET A 81 -14.73 4.10 -6.98
C MET A 81 -16.15 4.33 -7.51
N GLU A 82 -17.17 3.91 -6.76
CA GLU A 82 -18.58 4.12 -7.12
C GLU A 82 -18.91 5.62 -7.26
N ALA A 83 -18.45 6.45 -6.31
CA ALA A 83 -18.63 7.90 -6.38
C ALA A 83 -17.95 8.51 -7.62
N THR A 84 -16.73 8.06 -7.93
CA THR A 84 -15.97 8.52 -9.11
C THR A 84 -16.69 8.14 -10.40
N VAL A 85 -17.15 6.90 -10.50
CA VAL A 85 -17.90 6.41 -11.65
C VAL A 85 -19.20 7.19 -11.85
N ASN A 86 -19.97 7.39 -10.76
CA ASN A 86 -21.22 8.17 -10.82
C ASN A 86 -20.97 9.61 -11.29
N ALA A 87 -19.88 10.23 -10.85
CA ALA A 87 -19.50 11.57 -11.31
C ALA A 87 -19.13 11.60 -12.80
N LEU A 88 -18.44 10.57 -13.30
CA LEU A 88 -18.11 10.47 -14.73
C LEU A 88 -19.34 10.22 -15.58
N VAL A 89 -20.25 9.32 -15.18
CA VAL A 89 -21.50 9.03 -15.89
C VAL A 89 -22.41 10.27 -15.96
N ALA A 90 -22.41 11.08 -14.91
CA ALA A 90 -23.22 12.30 -14.87
C ALA A 90 -22.63 13.46 -15.69
N HIS A 91 -21.39 13.38 -16.16
CA HIS A 91 -20.73 14.47 -16.88
C HIS A 91 -21.07 14.44 -18.38
N PRO A 92 -21.59 15.54 -18.96
CA PRO A 92 -22.11 15.54 -20.34
C PRO A 92 -21.04 15.32 -21.43
N ASP A 93 -19.77 15.64 -21.12
CA ASP A 93 -18.65 15.48 -22.08
C ASP A 93 -17.97 14.10 -21.99
N VAL A 94 -18.38 13.24 -21.06
CA VAL A 94 -17.85 11.88 -20.95
C VAL A 94 -18.71 10.95 -21.81
N PRO A 95 -18.11 10.24 -22.78
CA PRO A 95 -18.86 9.26 -23.59
C PRO A 95 -19.46 8.16 -22.73
N ASP A 96 -20.56 7.58 -23.19
CA ASP A 96 -21.15 6.41 -22.53
C ASP A 96 -20.14 5.28 -22.40
N PHE A 97 -20.06 4.69 -21.21
CA PHE A 97 -19.20 3.56 -20.90
C PHE A 97 -19.91 2.58 -19.96
N PHE A 98 -19.42 1.36 -19.91
CA PHE A 98 -19.89 0.35 -18.97
C PHE A 98 -18.73 -0.19 -18.15
N ILE A 99 -19.04 -0.67 -16.96
CA ILE A 99 -18.06 -1.22 -16.02
C ILE A 99 -18.20 -2.72 -15.98
N ILE A 100 -17.08 -3.42 -16.07
CA ILE A 100 -17.00 -4.85 -15.89
C ILE A 100 -16.55 -5.10 -14.44
N THR A 101 -17.52 -5.30 -13.55
CA THR A 101 -17.29 -5.37 -12.10
C THR A 101 -16.48 -6.59 -11.67
N ASP A 102 -16.61 -7.72 -12.36
CA ASP A 102 -15.87 -8.96 -12.12
C ASP A 102 -14.39 -8.89 -12.54
N GLN A 103 -14.02 -7.87 -13.33
CA GLN A 103 -12.63 -7.58 -13.71
C GLN A 103 -12.05 -6.40 -12.92
N ALA A 104 -12.80 -5.85 -11.96
CA ALA A 104 -12.33 -4.74 -11.14
C ALA A 104 -11.17 -5.16 -10.22
N ILE A 105 -10.07 -4.42 -10.29
CA ILE A 105 -8.88 -4.67 -9.46
C ILE A 105 -9.00 -3.85 -8.18
N ASN A 106 -9.16 -4.53 -7.03
CA ASN A 106 -9.18 -3.93 -5.71
C ASN A 106 -8.16 -4.64 -4.80
N CYS A 107 -6.93 -4.19 -4.83
CA CYS A 107 -5.84 -4.81 -4.10
C CYS A 107 -5.46 -4.03 -2.81
N HIS A 108 -5.17 -4.78 -1.74
CA HIS A 108 -4.57 -4.23 -0.53
C HIS A 108 -3.06 -4.02 -0.72
N HIS A 109 -2.53 -2.95 -0.14
CA HIS A 109 -1.09 -2.63 -0.16
C HIS A 109 -0.51 -2.35 1.23
N ASN A 110 -1.36 -2.41 2.26
CA ASN A 110 -0.99 -2.35 3.67
C ASN A 110 -1.90 -3.30 4.44
N TYR A 111 -1.44 -4.52 4.69
CA TYR A 111 -2.23 -5.57 5.36
C TYR A 111 -1.34 -6.69 5.88
N ALA A 112 -1.88 -7.53 6.73
CA ALA A 112 -1.29 -8.82 7.08
C ALA A 112 -2.30 -9.93 6.84
N GLN A 113 -1.81 -11.06 6.39
CA GLN A 113 -2.63 -12.24 6.11
C GLN A 113 -1.83 -13.51 6.37
N LYS A 114 -2.49 -14.55 6.89
CA LYS A 114 -1.88 -15.86 7.02
C LYS A 114 -1.86 -16.55 5.65
N GLU A 115 -0.68 -16.93 5.20
CA GLU A 115 -0.45 -17.52 3.88
C GLU A 115 0.44 -18.75 4.01
N ARG A 116 0.37 -19.67 3.01
CA ARG A 116 1.24 -20.85 2.96
C ARG A 116 2.44 -20.58 2.06
N HIS A 117 3.63 -20.57 2.65
CA HIS A 117 4.90 -20.42 1.94
C HIS A 117 5.90 -21.48 2.41
N TYR A 118 6.67 -22.05 1.51
CA TYR A 118 7.68 -23.07 1.78
C TYR A 118 7.20 -24.27 2.62
N GLY A 119 5.91 -24.59 2.50
CA GLY A 119 5.30 -25.68 3.27
C GLY A 119 4.73 -25.28 4.63
N GLU A 120 4.99 -24.06 5.11
CA GLU A 120 4.57 -23.56 6.40
C GLU A 120 3.46 -22.49 6.28
N ASN A 121 2.64 -22.37 7.31
CA ASN A 121 1.67 -21.28 7.45
C ASN A 121 2.35 -20.11 8.16
N VAL A 122 2.51 -19.00 7.46
CA VAL A 122 3.21 -17.80 7.95
C VAL A 122 2.33 -16.57 7.82
N TRP A 123 2.52 -15.61 8.70
CA TRP A 123 1.87 -14.31 8.59
C TRP A 123 2.72 -13.40 7.69
N ILE A 124 2.18 -13.08 6.51
CA ILE A 124 2.82 -12.15 5.59
C ILE A 124 2.27 -10.75 5.83
N THR A 125 3.16 -9.84 6.21
CA THR A 125 2.83 -8.42 6.36
C THR A 125 3.31 -7.66 5.14
N ARG A 126 2.39 -7.04 4.41
CA ARG A 126 2.70 -6.18 3.26
C ARG A 126 2.45 -4.72 3.62
N LYS A 127 3.50 -3.91 3.60
CA LYS A 127 3.42 -2.47 3.74
C LYS A 127 4.13 -1.81 2.58
N GLY A 128 3.36 -1.18 1.70
CA GLY A 128 3.92 -0.67 0.46
C GLY A 128 4.25 -1.78 -0.54
N ALA A 129 3.60 -2.92 -0.42
CA ALA A 129 3.70 -4.07 -1.32
C ALA A 129 2.31 -4.63 -1.60
N VAL A 130 2.16 -5.31 -2.73
CA VAL A 130 0.92 -5.96 -3.18
C VAL A 130 1.19 -7.46 -3.34
N ARG A 131 0.16 -8.29 -3.14
CA ARG A 131 0.23 -9.70 -3.47
C ARG A 131 0.31 -9.87 -4.99
N ALA A 132 1.22 -10.76 -5.42
CA ALA A 132 1.50 -11.06 -6.82
C ALA A 132 1.66 -12.58 -7.02
N ARG A 133 0.64 -13.36 -6.62
CA ARG A 133 0.57 -14.79 -6.93
C ARG A 133 0.41 -14.96 -8.44
N GLN A 134 0.70 -16.14 -8.93
CA GLN A 134 0.48 -16.48 -10.34
C GLN A 134 -0.96 -16.14 -10.75
N GLY A 135 -1.12 -15.23 -11.73
CA GLY A 135 -2.40 -14.81 -12.25
C GLY A 135 -3.14 -13.73 -11.41
N ASP A 136 -2.59 -13.27 -10.27
CA ASP A 136 -3.15 -12.12 -9.54
C ASP A 136 -2.95 -10.84 -10.35
N TYR A 137 -4.03 -10.07 -10.56
CA TYR A 137 -3.92 -8.74 -11.15
C TYR A 137 -3.70 -7.68 -10.06
N GLY A 138 -2.83 -6.70 -10.36
CA GLY A 138 -2.50 -5.59 -9.49
C GLY A 138 -2.35 -4.28 -10.24
N ILE A 139 -2.33 -3.16 -9.50
CA ILE A 139 -2.06 -1.83 -10.05
C ILE A 139 -0.81 -1.28 -9.38
N ILE A 140 0.15 -0.85 -10.18
CA ILE A 140 1.37 -0.18 -9.73
C ILE A 140 1.36 1.25 -10.27
N PRO A 141 0.89 2.23 -9.48
CA PRO A 141 0.86 3.62 -9.88
C PRO A 141 2.26 4.25 -9.81
N GLY A 142 2.54 5.10 -10.78
CA GLY A 142 3.63 6.07 -10.68
C GLY A 142 3.25 7.28 -9.80
N SER A 143 3.98 8.37 -9.95
CA SER A 143 3.66 9.67 -9.36
C SER A 143 2.69 10.47 -10.23
N MET A 144 2.34 11.71 -9.84
CA MET A 144 1.59 12.63 -10.70
C MET A 144 2.37 12.84 -11.99
N GLY A 145 1.73 12.64 -13.14
CA GLY A 145 2.37 12.79 -14.44
C GLY A 145 3.13 11.58 -14.94
N ALA A 146 3.42 10.60 -14.12
CA ALA A 146 4.09 9.37 -14.54
C ALA A 146 3.08 8.31 -15.01
N LYS A 147 3.60 7.28 -15.69
CA LYS A 147 2.81 6.12 -16.08
C LYS A 147 2.31 5.35 -14.85
N SER A 148 1.27 4.54 -15.05
CA SER A 148 0.83 3.52 -14.11
C SER A 148 0.71 2.19 -14.86
N PHE A 149 0.80 1.07 -14.15
CA PHE A 149 0.79 -0.24 -14.77
C PHE A 149 -0.30 -1.12 -14.16
N ILE A 150 -1.04 -1.80 -15.01
CA ILE A 150 -1.77 -3.00 -14.62
C ILE A 150 -0.83 -4.17 -14.85
N VAL A 151 -0.64 -4.97 -13.82
CA VAL A 151 0.31 -6.08 -13.82
C VAL A 151 -0.36 -7.39 -13.47
N GLU A 152 0.25 -8.48 -13.91
CA GLU A 152 -0.09 -9.84 -13.53
C GLU A 152 1.06 -10.46 -12.74
N GLY A 153 0.76 -11.02 -11.57
CA GLY A 153 1.72 -11.65 -10.69
C GLY A 153 2.31 -12.94 -11.29
N LEU A 154 3.60 -13.16 -11.11
CA LEU A 154 4.33 -14.35 -11.56
C LEU A 154 4.49 -15.41 -10.45
N GLY A 155 4.04 -15.13 -9.23
CA GLY A 155 4.09 -16.06 -8.12
C GLY A 155 5.51 -16.37 -7.61
N ASN A 156 6.41 -15.40 -7.72
CA ASN A 156 7.79 -15.55 -7.27
C ASN A 156 7.85 -15.88 -5.77
N LYS A 157 8.43 -17.01 -5.41
CA LYS A 157 8.48 -17.52 -4.04
C LYS A 157 9.45 -16.73 -3.16
N ASP A 158 10.54 -16.23 -3.73
CA ASP A 158 11.58 -15.51 -2.99
C ASP A 158 11.08 -14.13 -2.49
N SER A 159 10.08 -13.57 -3.18
CA SER A 159 9.38 -12.36 -2.74
C SER A 159 8.14 -12.64 -1.89
N PHE A 160 7.90 -13.89 -1.47
CA PHE A 160 6.64 -14.32 -0.85
C PHE A 160 5.43 -13.94 -1.69
N CYS A 161 5.52 -14.14 -3.01
CA CYS A 161 4.49 -13.73 -3.98
C CYS A 161 4.08 -12.26 -3.79
N SER A 162 5.05 -11.36 -3.74
CA SER A 162 4.81 -9.93 -3.53
C SER A 162 5.53 -9.08 -4.57
N CYS A 163 4.98 -7.91 -4.89
CA CYS A 163 5.59 -6.91 -5.74
C CYS A 163 5.43 -5.50 -5.13
N SER A 164 6.06 -4.48 -5.71
CA SER A 164 5.89 -3.10 -5.25
C SER A 164 4.45 -2.61 -5.44
N HIS A 165 4.00 -1.69 -4.57
CA HIS A 165 2.67 -1.07 -4.69
C HIS A 165 2.66 0.23 -5.49
N GLY A 166 3.83 0.70 -5.95
CA GLY A 166 4.02 1.98 -6.65
C GLY A 166 5.49 2.35 -6.76
N ALA A 167 5.77 3.53 -7.30
CA ALA A 167 7.14 4.02 -7.54
C ALA A 167 7.99 4.11 -6.26
N GLY A 168 7.40 4.40 -5.12
CA GLY A 168 8.13 4.71 -3.89
C GLY A 168 8.78 6.10 -3.95
N ARG A 169 9.04 6.68 -2.77
CA ARG A 169 9.61 8.03 -2.64
C ARG A 169 11.13 7.98 -2.57
N VAL A 170 11.78 8.99 -3.13
CA VAL A 170 13.23 9.26 -2.94
C VAL A 170 13.48 10.30 -1.84
N MET A 171 12.47 11.06 -1.44
CA MET A 171 12.55 12.07 -0.38
C MET A 171 11.27 12.14 0.45
N SER A 172 11.37 12.69 1.65
CA SER A 172 10.21 12.91 2.53
C SER A 172 9.26 13.97 1.95
N ARG A 173 7.98 13.96 2.42
CA ARG A 173 6.99 14.98 2.03
C ARG A 173 7.48 16.39 2.35
N THR A 174 8.04 16.58 3.53
CA THR A 174 8.56 17.88 3.99
C THR A 174 9.74 18.34 3.13
N GLU A 175 10.62 17.44 2.76
CA GLU A 175 11.76 17.74 1.91
C GLU A 175 11.32 18.08 0.46
N ALA A 176 10.38 17.34 -0.09
CA ALA A 176 9.82 17.60 -1.40
C ALA A 176 9.21 19.01 -1.48
N LYS A 177 8.38 19.39 -0.49
CA LYS A 177 7.80 20.75 -0.42
C LYS A 177 8.84 21.87 -0.29
N LYS A 178 10.05 21.58 0.21
CA LYS A 178 11.14 22.56 0.32
C LYS A 178 11.99 22.66 -0.94
N ARG A 179 12.14 21.54 -1.66
CA ARG A 179 13.08 21.46 -2.79
C ARG A 179 12.43 21.68 -4.15
N ILE A 180 11.18 21.24 -4.29
CA ILE A 180 10.50 21.28 -5.59
C ILE A 180 9.76 22.59 -5.75
N THR A 181 10.02 23.28 -6.85
CA THR A 181 9.36 24.54 -7.19
C THR A 181 8.02 24.30 -7.91
N LEU A 182 7.14 25.30 -7.88
CA LEU A 182 5.88 25.27 -8.64
C LEU A 182 6.12 25.15 -10.15
N GLU A 183 7.18 25.80 -10.66
CA GLU A 183 7.54 25.74 -12.08
C GLU A 183 7.97 24.33 -12.50
N GLU A 184 8.84 23.67 -11.71
CA GLU A 184 9.26 22.30 -11.95
C GLU A 184 8.08 21.33 -11.91
N HIS A 185 7.18 21.50 -10.93
CA HIS A 185 5.97 20.69 -10.82
C HIS A 185 5.04 20.90 -12.03
N ALA A 186 4.77 22.15 -12.41
CA ALA A 186 3.93 22.49 -13.57
C ALA A 186 4.50 21.92 -14.88
N LYS A 187 5.82 21.97 -15.06
CA LYS A 187 6.52 21.39 -16.22
C LYS A 187 6.41 19.86 -16.22
N ALA A 188 6.61 19.22 -15.07
CA ALA A 188 6.56 17.76 -14.93
C ALA A 188 5.14 17.18 -15.11
N THR A 189 4.10 18.01 -14.89
CA THR A 189 2.69 17.63 -15.06
C THR A 189 2.03 18.30 -16.27
N ALA A 190 2.85 18.75 -17.24
CA ALA A 190 2.33 19.37 -18.45
C ALA A 190 1.42 18.38 -19.24
N GLY A 191 0.26 18.87 -19.70
CA GLY A 191 -0.72 18.05 -20.41
C GLY A 191 -1.59 17.16 -19.53
N ILE A 192 -1.45 17.23 -18.20
CA ILE A 192 -2.28 16.49 -17.25
C ILE A 192 -3.14 17.48 -16.47
N GLU A 193 -4.44 17.21 -16.39
CA GLU A 193 -5.35 17.98 -15.56
C GLU A 193 -5.15 17.58 -14.10
N CYS A 194 -4.60 18.49 -13.30
CA CYS A 194 -4.29 18.25 -11.90
C CYS A 194 -4.07 19.57 -11.15
N ARG A 195 -4.08 19.50 -9.81
CA ARG A 195 -3.65 20.62 -8.97
C ARG A 195 -2.19 20.98 -9.24
N LYS A 196 -1.89 22.29 -9.32
CA LYS A 196 -0.54 22.85 -9.57
C LYS A 196 -0.19 23.92 -8.54
N ASP A 197 -0.67 23.74 -7.31
CA ASP A 197 -0.40 24.62 -6.18
C ASP A 197 0.66 24.05 -5.21
N ALA A 198 1.02 24.82 -4.18
CA ALA A 198 2.06 24.45 -3.22
C ALA A 198 1.68 23.23 -2.35
N ASP A 199 0.39 22.95 -2.19
CA ASP A 199 -0.07 21.85 -1.33
C ASP A 199 0.26 20.48 -1.90
N VAL A 200 0.39 20.36 -3.22
CA VAL A 200 0.66 19.10 -3.93
C VAL A 200 2.11 18.91 -4.37
N LEU A 201 3.03 19.82 -4.04
CA LEU A 201 4.45 19.72 -4.44
C LEU A 201 5.11 18.43 -3.94
N ASP A 202 4.68 17.91 -2.80
CA ASP A 202 5.17 16.64 -2.28
C ASP A 202 4.71 15.41 -3.10
N GLU A 203 3.76 15.57 -4.00
CA GLU A 203 3.31 14.52 -4.92
C GLU A 203 3.91 14.67 -6.34
N SER A 204 4.79 15.64 -6.54
CA SER A 204 5.51 15.86 -7.81
C SER A 204 6.36 14.65 -8.22
N PRO A 205 6.53 14.36 -9.51
CA PRO A 205 7.39 13.27 -10.01
C PRO A 205 8.80 13.24 -9.41
N ALA A 206 9.42 14.40 -9.22
CA ALA A 206 10.76 14.52 -8.64
C ALA A 206 10.87 13.99 -7.19
N ALA A 207 9.76 13.81 -6.47
CA ALA A 207 9.74 13.23 -5.13
C ALA A 207 9.75 11.69 -5.13
N TYR A 208 9.67 11.06 -6.29
CA TYR A 208 9.51 9.61 -6.45
C TYR A 208 10.63 9.00 -7.28
N LYS A 209 10.83 7.69 -7.13
CA LYS A 209 11.69 6.91 -8.02
C LYS A 209 11.11 6.89 -9.43
N ASP A 210 11.98 6.72 -10.41
CA ASP A 210 11.56 6.45 -11.77
C ASP A 210 10.78 5.13 -11.84
N ILE A 211 9.52 5.21 -12.26
CA ILE A 211 8.63 4.05 -12.27
C ILE A 211 9.06 2.99 -13.30
N ASP A 212 9.68 3.39 -14.40
CA ASP A 212 10.17 2.43 -15.40
C ASP A 212 11.31 1.60 -14.81
N LYS A 213 12.25 2.21 -14.07
CA LYS A 213 13.30 1.49 -13.33
C LYS A 213 12.76 0.61 -12.22
N VAL A 214 11.68 1.01 -11.55
CA VAL A 214 11.01 0.17 -10.55
C VAL A 214 10.40 -1.06 -11.21
N MET A 215 9.82 -0.90 -12.40
CA MET A 215 9.27 -2.03 -13.15
C MET A 215 10.34 -2.98 -13.68
N GLU A 216 11.46 -2.44 -14.19
CA GLU A 216 12.62 -3.23 -14.60
C GLU A 216 13.20 -4.07 -13.46
N ALA A 217 13.26 -3.50 -12.25
CA ALA A 217 13.81 -4.18 -11.06
C ALA A 217 12.90 -5.26 -10.46
N GLN A 218 11.72 -5.48 -11.01
CA GLN A 218 10.75 -6.49 -10.57
C GLN A 218 10.13 -7.31 -11.71
N ASP A 219 10.86 -7.47 -12.80
CA ASP A 219 10.45 -8.25 -13.97
C ASP A 219 10.26 -9.74 -13.66
N GLU A 220 10.94 -10.28 -12.65
CA GLU A 220 10.74 -11.62 -12.11
C GLU A 220 9.52 -11.76 -11.18
N LEU A 221 8.92 -10.65 -10.75
CA LEU A 221 7.81 -10.64 -9.81
C LEU A 221 6.45 -10.47 -10.51
N VAL A 222 6.42 -9.67 -11.57
CA VAL A 222 5.21 -9.33 -12.30
C VAL A 222 5.48 -9.15 -13.80
N SER A 223 4.48 -9.47 -14.64
CA SER A 223 4.44 -9.06 -16.04
C SER A 223 3.53 -7.84 -16.23
N ILE A 224 3.89 -6.96 -17.18
CA ILE A 224 3.06 -5.80 -17.51
C ILE A 224 1.91 -6.24 -18.41
N TYR A 225 0.68 -6.17 -17.89
CA TYR A 225 -0.53 -6.44 -18.67
C TYR A 225 -0.97 -5.21 -19.49
N ARG A 226 -0.95 -4.00 -18.87
CA ARG A 226 -1.28 -2.73 -19.55
C ARG A 226 -0.45 -1.59 -18.96
N THR A 227 -0.03 -0.67 -19.84
CA THR A 227 0.57 0.61 -19.45
C THR A 227 -0.49 1.71 -19.58
N LEU A 228 -0.71 2.45 -18.50
CA LEU A 228 -1.68 3.54 -18.43
C LEU A 228 -0.96 4.88 -18.43
N ARG A 229 -1.48 5.85 -19.18
CA ARG A 229 -1.05 7.26 -19.13
C ARG A 229 -2.11 8.08 -18.41
N GLN A 230 -1.66 8.95 -17.53
CA GLN A 230 -2.55 9.86 -16.82
C GLN A 230 -3.00 10.99 -17.77
N ILE A 231 -4.28 11.30 -17.73
CA ILE A 231 -4.88 12.49 -18.34
C ILE A 231 -5.45 13.42 -17.27
N VAL A 232 -5.91 12.85 -16.15
CA VAL A 232 -6.41 13.55 -14.98
C VAL A 232 -5.79 12.94 -13.72
N ASN A 233 -5.46 13.76 -12.74
CA ASN A 233 -4.98 13.30 -11.43
C ASN A 233 -5.64 14.12 -10.32
N VAL A 234 -6.49 13.48 -9.53
CA VAL A 234 -7.20 14.09 -8.40
C VAL A 234 -6.45 13.75 -7.10
N LYS A 235 -6.01 14.77 -6.38
CA LYS A 235 -5.40 14.66 -5.06
C LYS A 235 -6.21 15.47 -4.05
N GLY A 236 -6.56 14.80 -2.93
CA GLY A 236 -7.26 15.41 -1.80
C GLY A 236 -6.32 15.72 -0.62
#